data_32fb60403e7c3885d5897855ee075928
#
_entry.id   32fb60403e7c3885d5897855ee075928
#
_cell.length_a   1.000
_cell.length_b   1.000
_cell.length_c   1.000
_cell.angle_alpha   90.00
_cell.angle_beta   90.00
_cell.angle_gamma   90.00
#
_symmetry.space_group_name_H-M   'P 1'
#
loop_
_entity.id
_entity.type
_entity.pdbx_description
1 polymer ?
#
loop_
_entity_poly.entity_id
_entity_poly.type
_entity_poly.pdbx_seq_one_letter_code
_entity_poly.pdbx_strand_id
1 'polypeptide(L)'
;MVTIDLGLDEIGTFKFWRAVLAEGLGCVLFLLCVTCVALPWDNAGTNESANNVEIGIGIGLSIASIAQAFGHVSGGHLNPAVTFAMMLSLKISVIKGLLYIVAQIVGGIIGSALTYACTNDQNRSTLGVTSPRAGVTAGQGFGLELLFTFLLVFTVFSITDPKKKTEPYGTTLGIGVVIWVCHVCLIPFTGCGINPTRSFGPAVVMNSWQDHWIYWIGPLLGGALAAIFYNFLFYVEEETPVKYVVKDAPNAAAQDGVKTDENNV
;
A
#
# COMPACT_ATOMS: atom_id res chain seq x y z
N MET A 1 8.63 13.74 -24.41
CA MET A 1 7.52 12.87 -24.86
C MET A 1 7.38 11.77 -23.82
N VAL A 2 6.24 11.67 -23.14
CA VAL A 2 6.01 10.62 -22.12
C VAL A 2 5.70 9.33 -22.89
N THR A 3 6.54 8.31 -22.74
CA THR A 3 6.31 6.98 -23.32
C THR A 3 5.62 6.11 -22.28
N ILE A 4 4.43 5.60 -22.61
CA ILE A 4 3.73 4.64 -21.74
C ILE A 4 4.32 3.26 -22.02
N ASP A 5 4.92 2.64 -20.99
CA ASP A 5 5.40 1.27 -21.05
C ASP A 5 4.23 0.30 -20.84
N LEU A 6 3.88 -0.46 -21.88
CA LEU A 6 2.86 -1.49 -21.79
C LEU A 6 3.38 -2.76 -21.11
N GLY A 7 4.69 -3.03 -21.11
CA GLY A 7 5.31 -4.19 -20.46
C GLY A 7 5.12 -5.51 -21.22
N LEU A 8 4.93 -5.46 -22.55
CA LEU A 8 4.74 -6.67 -23.37
C LEU A 8 5.98 -7.56 -23.39
N ASP A 9 7.16 -6.99 -23.29
CA ASP A 9 8.46 -7.66 -23.26
C ASP A 9 8.74 -8.33 -21.92
N GLU A 10 8.14 -7.86 -20.84
CA GLU A 10 8.31 -8.44 -19.50
C GLU A 10 7.61 -9.79 -19.33
N ILE A 11 6.47 -10.03 -20.04
CA ILE A 11 5.57 -11.20 -19.85
C ILE A 11 6.31 -12.53 -20.05
N GLY A 12 7.29 -12.58 -20.93
CA GLY A 12 8.10 -13.79 -21.20
C GLY A 12 9.11 -14.12 -20.09
N THR A 13 9.25 -13.30 -19.05
CA THR A 13 10.30 -13.45 -18.06
C THR A 13 9.81 -14.13 -16.76
N PHE A 14 10.65 -14.99 -16.18
CA PHE A 14 10.37 -15.58 -14.86
C PHE A 14 10.26 -14.51 -13.77
N LYS A 15 11.05 -13.44 -13.88
CA LYS A 15 11.03 -12.32 -12.93
C LYS A 15 9.64 -11.67 -12.84
N PHE A 16 8.99 -11.48 -13.98
CA PHE A 16 7.65 -10.93 -14.07
C PHE A 16 6.62 -11.79 -13.31
N TRP A 17 6.54 -13.08 -13.62
CA TRP A 17 5.57 -13.98 -13.01
C TRP A 17 5.85 -14.22 -11.52
N ARG A 18 7.13 -14.25 -11.13
CA ARG A 18 7.50 -14.31 -9.71
C ARG A 18 6.97 -13.11 -8.94
N ALA A 19 7.01 -11.91 -9.53
CA ALA A 19 6.48 -10.71 -8.91
C ALA A 19 4.95 -10.74 -8.80
N VAL A 20 4.24 -11.20 -9.85
CA VAL A 20 2.77 -11.39 -9.82
C VAL A 20 2.36 -12.40 -8.75
N LEU A 21 3.07 -13.53 -8.65
CA LEU A 21 2.81 -14.54 -7.62
C LEU A 21 3.09 -14.01 -6.20
N ALA A 22 4.12 -13.18 -6.03
CA ALA A 22 4.44 -12.55 -4.75
C ALA A 22 3.32 -11.62 -4.27
N GLU A 23 2.71 -10.84 -5.17
CA GLU A 23 1.54 -10.00 -4.83
C GLU A 23 0.33 -10.86 -4.46
N GLY A 24 0.04 -11.92 -5.20
CA GLY A 24 -1.06 -12.84 -4.90
C GLY A 24 -0.89 -13.53 -3.56
N LEU A 25 0.26 -14.17 -3.33
CA LEU A 25 0.56 -14.86 -2.07
C LEU A 25 0.62 -13.88 -0.89
N GLY A 26 1.20 -12.70 -1.10
CA GLY A 26 1.21 -11.64 -0.10
C GLY A 26 -0.20 -11.22 0.31
N CYS A 27 -1.14 -11.10 -0.66
CA CYS A 27 -2.54 -10.81 -0.37
C CYS A 27 -3.28 -11.98 0.30
N VAL A 28 -2.93 -13.24 0.02
CA VAL A 28 -3.46 -14.39 0.79
C VAL A 28 -3.10 -14.24 2.27
N LEU A 29 -1.82 -14.03 2.56
CA LEU A 29 -1.34 -13.89 3.95
C LEU A 29 -1.88 -12.63 4.60
N PHE A 30 -1.96 -11.53 3.86
CA PHE A 30 -2.50 -10.27 4.38
C PHE A 30 -3.97 -10.42 4.77
N LEU A 31 -4.82 -10.93 3.88
CA LEU A 31 -6.24 -11.07 4.20
C LEU A 31 -6.51 -12.16 5.26
N LEU A 32 -5.69 -13.21 5.31
CA LEU A 32 -5.71 -14.15 6.44
C LEU A 32 -5.50 -13.40 7.77
N CYS A 33 -4.45 -12.57 7.88
CA CYS A 33 -4.18 -11.80 9.08
C CYS A 33 -5.29 -10.78 9.39
N VAL A 34 -5.72 -9.99 8.39
CA VAL A 34 -6.75 -8.95 8.54
C VAL A 34 -8.05 -9.53 9.07
N THR A 35 -8.50 -10.64 8.49
CA THR A 35 -9.75 -11.28 8.89
C THR A 35 -9.62 -11.96 10.25
N CYS A 36 -8.49 -12.59 10.56
CA CYS A 36 -8.25 -13.16 11.90
C CYS A 36 -8.24 -12.10 13.02
N VAL A 37 -7.57 -10.97 12.81
CA VAL A 37 -7.50 -9.88 13.80
C VAL A 37 -8.89 -9.24 14.03
N ALA A 38 -9.75 -9.26 13.01
CA ALA A 38 -11.08 -8.69 13.09
C ALA A 38 -12.14 -9.62 13.73
N LEU A 39 -11.77 -10.85 14.08
CA LEU A 39 -12.70 -11.78 14.74
C LEU A 39 -12.97 -11.37 16.19
N PRO A 40 -14.22 -11.49 16.67
CA PRO A 40 -14.58 -11.21 18.06
C PRO A 40 -14.20 -12.38 18.97
N TRP A 41 -12.93 -12.49 19.33
CA TRP A 41 -12.48 -13.47 20.32
C TRP A 41 -12.78 -12.99 21.73
N ASP A 42 -13.86 -13.48 22.31
CA ASP A 42 -14.23 -13.41 23.74
C ASP A 42 -13.89 -12.08 24.47
N ASN A 43 -14.23 -10.97 23.82
CA ASN A 43 -13.97 -9.63 24.34
C ASN A 43 -15.03 -9.17 25.33
N ALA A 44 -15.54 -10.09 26.18
CA ALA A 44 -16.46 -9.74 27.24
C ALA A 44 -15.80 -8.71 28.18
N GLY A 45 -16.10 -7.45 27.95
CA GLY A 45 -15.66 -6.35 28.79
C GLY A 45 -14.70 -5.33 28.18
N THR A 46 -14.26 -5.49 26.92
CA THR A 46 -13.48 -4.46 26.23
C THR A 46 -14.40 -3.43 25.59
N ASN A 47 -14.05 -2.16 25.68
CA ASN A 47 -14.74 -1.13 24.93
C ASN A 47 -14.33 -1.18 23.44
N GLU A 48 -15.21 -0.75 22.53
CA GLU A 48 -14.92 -0.78 21.08
C GLU A 48 -13.66 0.00 20.69
N SER A 49 -13.31 1.04 21.43
CA SER A 49 -12.13 1.85 21.16
C SER A 49 -10.82 1.07 21.36
N ALA A 50 -10.72 0.26 22.42
CA ALA A 50 -9.55 -0.59 22.65
C ALA A 50 -9.43 -1.66 21.54
N ASN A 51 -10.56 -2.25 21.14
CA ASN A 51 -10.60 -3.21 20.06
C ASN A 51 -10.13 -2.60 18.71
N ASN A 52 -10.55 -1.39 18.37
CA ASN A 52 -10.13 -0.71 17.14
C ASN A 52 -8.62 -0.44 17.10
N VAL A 53 -8.00 -0.14 18.24
CA VAL A 53 -6.54 0.02 18.34
C VAL A 53 -5.83 -1.31 18.08
N GLU A 54 -6.28 -2.38 18.72
CA GLU A 54 -5.72 -3.73 18.55
C GLU A 54 -5.83 -4.21 17.11
N ILE A 55 -7.01 -4.08 16.50
CA ILE A 55 -7.24 -4.41 15.09
C ILE A 55 -6.31 -3.59 14.20
N GLY A 56 -6.23 -2.29 14.45
CA GLY A 56 -5.37 -1.39 13.65
C GLY A 56 -3.90 -1.76 13.73
N ILE A 57 -3.36 -2.05 14.93
CA ILE A 57 -1.98 -2.52 15.12
C ILE A 57 -1.77 -3.83 14.37
N GLY A 58 -2.66 -4.81 14.56
CA GLY A 58 -2.53 -6.11 13.93
C GLY A 58 -2.50 -6.01 12.39
N ILE A 59 -3.35 -5.19 11.79
CA ILE A 59 -3.38 -4.98 10.35
C ILE A 59 -2.12 -4.24 9.87
N GLY A 60 -1.71 -3.17 10.58
CA GLY A 60 -0.52 -2.41 10.23
C GLY A 60 0.76 -3.25 10.28
N LEU A 61 0.95 -4.02 11.34
CA LEU A 61 2.11 -4.91 11.49
C LEU A 61 2.07 -6.07 10.51
N SER A 62 0.89 -6.57 10.14
CA SER A 62 0.75 -7.61 9.11
C SER A 62 1.29 -7.10 7.76
N ILE A 63 0.88 -5.91 7.33
CA ILE A 63 1.40 -5.31 6.10
C ILE A 63 2.90 -5.05 6.20
N ALA A 64 3.40 -4.50 7.30
CA ALA A 64 4.83 -4.27 7.48
C ALA A 64 5.64 -5.57 7.30
N SER A 65 5.19 -6.65 7.92
CA SER A 65 5.85 -7.96 7.86
C SER A 65 5.80 -8.57 6.46
N ILE A 66 4.64 -8.51 5.80
CA ILE A 66 4.45 -9.10 4.46
C ILE A 66 5.18 -8.26 3.40
N ALA A 67 5.12 -6.94 3.49
CA ALA A 67 5.89 -6.07 2.61
C ALA A 67 7.40 -6.25 2.78
N GLN A 68 7.87 -6.51 4.01
CA GLN A 68 9.28 -6.86 4.26
C GLN A 68 9.66 -8.19 3.61
N ALA A 69 8.76 -9.19 3.65
CA ALA A 69 9.02 -10.51 3.07
C ALA A 69 9.02 -10.50 1.53
N PHE A 70 8.15 -9.74 0.89
CA PHE A 70 7.92 -9.79 -0.56
C PHE A 70 8.37 -8.53 -1.31
N GLY A 71 8.64 -7.41 -0.62
CA GLY A 71 8.91 -6.13 -1.24
C GLY A 71 10.10 -6.14 -2.20
N HIS A 72 11.13 -6.90 -1.90
CA HIS A 72 12.30 -7.07 -2.78
C HIS A 72 12.00 -7.86 -4.07
N VAL A 73 10.85 -8.55 -4.13
CA VAL A 73 10.42 -9.35 -5.29
C VAL A 73 9.46 -8.59 -6.18
N SER A 74 8.42 -7.99 -5.60
CA SER A 74 7.31 -7.37 -6.35
C SER A 74 7.18 -5.85 -6.16
N GLY A 75 7.81 -5.32 -5.12
CA GLY A 75 7.55 -3.99 -4.59
C GLY A 75 6.59 -4.00 -3.41
N GLY A 76 5.89 -5.13 -3.15
CA GLY A 76 5.00 -5.32 -2.01
C GLY A 76 3.83 -4.35 -1.99
N HIS A 77 3.16 -4.14 -3.13
CA HIS A 77 2.02 -3.23 -3.21
C HIS A 77 0.84 -3.70 -2.38
N LEU A 78 0.47 -4.98 -2.51
CA LEU A 78 -0.57 -5.68 -1.74
C LEU A 78 -1.94 -4.94 -1.70
N ASN A 79 -2.13 -4.02 -2.64
CA ASN A 79 -3.25 -3.10 -2.66
C ASN A 79 -3.50 -2.58 -4.09
N PRO A 80 -4.69 -2.78 -4.68
CA PRO A 80 -5.02 -2.23 -5.99
C PRO A 80 -4.91 -0.71 -6.10
N ALA A 81 -5.20 0.04 -5.05
CA ALA A 81 -5.07 1.50 -5.08
C ALA A 81 -3.61 1.96 -5.12
N VAL A 82 -2.72 1.30 -4.38
CA VAL A 82 -1.27 1.52 -4.47
C VAL A 82 -0.75 1.13 -5.85
N THR A 83 -1.16 -0.04 -6.34
CA THR A 83 -0.75 -0.52 -7.68
C THR A 83 -1.19 0.44 -8.78
N PHE A 84 -2.43 0.93 -8.73
CA PHE A 84 -2.96 1.91 -9.66
C PHE A 84 -2.18 3.23 -9.62
N ALA A 85 -1.85 3.73 -8.42
CA ALA A 85 -1.03 4.92 -8.24
C ALA A 85 0.39 4.75 -8.85
N MET A 86 1.01 3.58 -8.66
CA MET A 86 2.32 3.26 -9.24
C MET A 86 2.26 3.16 -10.79
N MET A 87 1.17 2.63 -11.35
CA MET A 87 0.93 2.65 -12.81
C MET A 87 0.80 4.08 -13.34
N LEU A 88 -0.01 4.93 -12.70
CA LEU A 88 -0.18 6.33 -13.09
C LEU A 88 1.14 7.11 -13.04
N SER A 89 2.02 6.75 -12.12
CA SER A 89 3.35 7.35 -11.97
C SER A 89 4.43 6.71 -12.85
N LEU A 90 4.04 5.81 -13.74
CA LEU A 90 4.93 5.09 -14.67
C LEU A 90 6.06 4.32 -13.93
N LYS A 91 5.85 3.96 -12.68
CA LYS A 91 6.83 3.20 -11.87
C LYS A 91 6.75 1.70 -12.14
N ILE A 92 5.64 1.24 -12.72
CA ILE A 92 5.44 -0.14 -13.21
C ILE A 92 4.73 -0.09 -14.56
N SER A 93 4.94 -1.10 -15.40
CA SER A 93 4.25 -1.23 -16.67
C SER A 93 2.73 -1.50 -16.49
N VAL A 94 1.94 -1.13 -17.49
CA VAL A 94 0.47 -1.25 -17.41
C VAL A 94 0.04 -2.71 -17.22
N ILE A 95 0.59 -3.64 -18.00
CA ILE A 95 0.23 -5.06 -17.92
C ILE A 95 0.60 -5.64 -16.56
N LYS A 96 1.78 -5.29 -16.04
CA LYS A 96 2.22 -5.73 -14.72
C LYS A 96 1.27 -5.25 -13.64
N GLY A 97 0.88 -3.99 -13.67
CA GLY A 97 -0.08 -3.43 -12.72
C GLY A 97 -1.44 -4.10 -12.77
N LEU A 98 -1.97 -4.36 -13.98
CA LEU A 98 -3.24 -5.07 -14.14
C LEU A 98 -3.19 -6.49 -13.60
N LEU A 99 -2.12 -7.24 -13.88
CA LEU A 99 -1.95 -8.60 -13.37
C LEU A 99 -1.69 -8.63 -11.85
N TYR A 100 -1.03 -7.61 -11.29
CA TYR A 100 -0.92 -7.42 -9.84
C TYR A 100 -2.31 -7.27 -9.21
N ILE A 101 -3.16 -6.38 -9.75
CA ILE A 101 -4.52 -6.17 -9.24
C ILE A 101 -5.32 -7.47 -9.26
N VAL A 102 -5.27 -8.23 -10.35
CA VAL A 102 -5.94 -9.54 -10.45
C VAL A 102 -5.41 -10.51 -9.40
N ALA A 103 -4.09 -10.64 -9.27
CA ALA A 103 -3.46 -11.53 -8.30
C ALA A 103 -3.80 -11.13 -6.86
N GLN A 104 -3.80 -9.83 -6.56
CA GLN A 104 -4.17 -9.28 -5.27
C GLN A 104 -5.63 -9.63 -4.91
N ILE A 105 -6.57 -9.43 -5.84
CA ILE A 105 -7.99 -9.74 -5.62
C ILE A 105 -8.20 -11.22 -5.35
N VAL A 106 -7.63 -12.09 -6.20
CA VAL A 106 -7.71 -13.56 -6.02
C VAL A 106 -7.09 -13.98 -4.69
N GLY A 107 -5.91 -13.45 -4.37
CA GLY A 107 -5.24 -13.70 -3.09
C GLY A 107 -6.08 -13.26 -1.89
N GLY A 108 -6.73 -12.10 -1.99
CA GLY A 108 -7.61 -11.59 -0.94
C GLY A 108 -8.83 -12.47 -0.67
N ILE A 109 -9.46 -13.00 -1.73
CA ILE A 109 -10.58 -13.93 -1.60
C ILE A 109 -10.09 -15.23 -0.92
N ILE A 110 -8.96 -15.79 -1.38
CA ILE A 110 -8.41 -17.04 -0.81
C ILE A 110 -8.06 -16.82 0.67
N GLY A 111 -7.37 -15.75 1.05
CA GLY A 111 -7.01 -15.45 2.44
C GLY A 111 -8.23 -15.34 3.34
N SER A 112 -9.27 -14.64 2.90
CA SER A 112 -10.54 -14.52 3.63
C SER A 112 -11.26 -15.86 3.75
N ALA A 113 -11.28 -16.68 2.68
CA ALA A 113 -11.87 -18.00 2.69
C ALA A 113 -11.14 -18.97 3.63
N LEU A 114 -9.83 -18.88 3.75
CA LEU A 114 -9.05 -19.66 4.70
C LEU A 114 -9.46 -19.35 6.15
N THR A 115 -9.57 -18.08 6.50
CA THR A 115 -10.06 -17.70 7.84
C THR A 115 -11.47 -18.22 8.07
N TYR A 116 -12.37 -18.08 7.09
CA TYR A 116 -13.74 -18.60 7.17
C TYR A 116 -13.75 -20.11 7.43
N ALA A 117 -12.92 -20.88 6.74
CA ALA A 117 -12.84 -22.33 6.89
C ALA A 117 -12.24 -22.77 8.23
N CYS A 118 -11.31 -21.98 8.79
CA CYS A 118 -10.65 -22.27 10.06
C CYS A 118 -11.42 -21.76 11.30
N THR A 119 -12.54 -21.04 11.11
CA THR A 119 -13.28 -20.42 12.21
C THR A 119 -14.65 -21.06 12.34
N ASN A 120 -15.11 -21.30 13.57
CA ASN A 120 -16.47 -21.81 13.86
C ASN A 120 -17.52 -20.71 13.65
N ASP A 121 -18.78 -21.12 13.52
CA ASP A 121 -19.90 -20.19 13.22
C ASP A 121 -20.11 -19.13 14.32
N GLN A 122 -19.81 -19.45 15.57
CA GLN A 122 -19.97 -18.51 16.70
C GLN A 122 -18.99 -17.35 16.65
N ASN A 123 -17.76 -17.59 16.18
CA ASN A 123 -16.68 -16.58 16.13
C ASN A 123 -16.53 -15.93 14.76
N ARG A 124 -17.23 -16.40 13.71
CA ARG A 124 -17.11 -15.85 12.35
C ARG A 124 -17.57 -14.40 12.25
N SER A 125 -18.66 -14.05 12.96
CA SER A 125 -19.24 -12.70 12.94
C SER A 125 -19.30 -12.13 11.51
N THR A 126 -18.74 -10.95 11.30
CA THR A 126 -18.66 -10.29 9.98
C THR A 126 -17.42 -10.64 9.17
N LEU A 127 -16.50 -11.44 9.69
CA LEU A 127 -15.20 -11.75 9.07
C LEU A 127 -14.40 -10.49 8.68
N GLY A 128 -14.60 -9.37 9.41
CA GLY A 128 -13.95 -8.10 9.10
C GLY A 128 -14.44 -7.42 7.81
N VAL A 129 -15.67 -7.73 7.35
CA VAL A 129 -16.33 -7.01 6.24
C VAL A 129 -16.38 -5.51 6.55
N THR A 130 -16.01 -4.71 5.56
CA THR A 130 -16.15 -3.25 5.62
C THR A 130 -17.54 -2.83 5.19
N SER A 131 -18.18 -1.97 5.97
CA SER A 131 -19.45 -1.34 5.63
C SER A 131 -19.59 0.00 6.37
N PRO A 132 -20.26 1.01 5.81
CA PRO A 132 -20.57 2.23 6.54
C PRO A 132 -21.33 1.91 7.83
N ARG A 133 -20.91 2.52 8.93
CA ARG A 133 -21.55 2.35 10.23
C ARG A 133 -22.86 3.14 10.29
N ALA A 134 -23.72 2.81 11.24
CA ALA A 134 -24.98 3.51 11.45
C ALA A 134 -24.76 5.03 11.58
N GLY A 135 -25.49 5.82 10.79
CA GLY A 135 -25.37 7.27 10.73
C GLY A 135 -24.31 7.81 9.75
N VAL A 136 -23.52 6.95 9.12
CA VAL A 136 -22.57 7.34 8.08
C VAL A 136 -23.20 7.11 6.71
N THR A 137 -23.34 8.18 5.93
CA THR A 137 -23.86 8.08 4.56
C THR A 137 -22.78 7.54 3.62
N ALA A 138 -23.19 6.93 2.48
CA ALA A 138 -22.26 6.46 1.47
C ALA A 138 -21.32 7.57 0.96
N GLY A 139 -21.82 8.81 0.82
CA GLY A 139 -21.00 9.97 0.44
C GLY A 139 -19.93 10.34 1.47
N GLN A 140 -20.26 10.29 2.76
CA GLN A 140 -19.31 10.49 3.85
C GLN A 140 -18.27 9.36 3.86
N GLY A 141 -18.72 8.11 3.74
CA GLY A 141 -17.84 6.94 3.65
C GLY A 141 -16.88 7.04 2.45
N PHE A 142 -17.38 7.40 1.27
CA PHE A 142 -16.57 7.63 0.09
C PHE A 142 -15.49 8.70 0.32
N GLY A 143 -15.87 9.87 0.89
CA GLY A 143 -14.93 10.95 1.17
C GLY A 143 -13.82 10.53 2.14
N LEU A 144 -14.18 9.78 3.18
CA LEU A 144 -13.20 9.26 4.14
C LEU A 144 -12.26 8.23 3.52
N GLU A 145 -12.79 7.26 2.76
CA GLU A 145 -11.98 6.26 2.06
C GLU A 145 -11.01 6.91 1.06
N LEU A 146 -11.45 7.97 0.35
CA LEU A 146 -10.60 8.75 -0.54
C LEU A 146 -9.46 9.44 0.23
N LEU A 147 -9.79 10.20 1.29
CA LEU A 147 -8.80 11.01 2.03
C LEU A 147 -7.76 10.14 2.74
N PHE A 148 -8.17 9.04 3.37
CA PHE A 148 -7.23 8.16 4.06
C PHE A 148 -6.42 7.28 3.11
N THR A 149 -6.96 6.94 1.95
CA THR A 149 -6.13 6.30 0.91
C THR A 149 -5.15 7.29 0.29
N PHE A 150 -5.54 8.56 0.14
CA PHE A 150 -4.59 9.61 -0.23
C PHE A 150 -3.43 9.68 0.79
N LEU A 151 -3.73 9.73 2.10
CA LEU A 151 -2.70 9.74 3.14
C LEU A 151 -1.78 8.51 3.05
N LEU A 152 -2.36 7.32 2.90
CA LEU A 152 -1.61 6.07 2.75
C LEU A 152 -0.65 6.14 1.56
N VAL A 153 -1.18 6.42 0.36
CA VAL A 153 -0.39 6.38 -0.88
C VAL A 153 0.64 7.50 -0.91
N PHE A 154 0.29 8.70 -0.44
CA PHE A 154 1.23 9.80 -0.32
C PHE A 154 2.42 9.44 0.58
N THR A 155 2.13 8.79 1.72
CA THR A 155 3.18 8.28 2.63
C THR A 155 4.04 7.21 1.94
N VAL A 156 3.42 6.25 1.22
CA VAL A 156 4.16 5.23 0.46
C VAL A 156 5.13 5.90 -0.52
N PHE A 157 4.67 6.87 -1.31
CA PHE A 157 5.53 7.60 -2.26
C PHE A 157 6.68 8.31 -1.55
N SER A 158 6.39 8.95 -0.42
CA SER A 158 7.40 9.69 0.36
C SER A 158 8.48 8.78 0.94
N ILE A 159 8.11 7.64 1.53
CA ILE A 159 9.09 6.75 2.19
C ILE A 159 9.81 5.82 1.22
N THR A 160 9.26 5.62 0.03
CA THR A 160 9.91 4.85 -1.05
C THR A 160 10.66 5.73 -2.05
N ASP A 161 10.73 7.04 -1.81
CA ASP A 161 11.49 7.95 -2.64
C ASP A 161 12.99 7.61 -2.54
N PRO A 162 13.69 7.36 -3.66
CA PRO A 162 15.11 7.00 -3.65
C PRO A 162 16.00 8.04 -2.97
N LYS A 163 15.57 9.30 -2.91
CA LYS A 163 16.31 10.38 -2.25
C LYS A 163 16.22 10.35 -0.74
N LYS A 164 15.17 9.71 -0.21
CA LYS A 164 15.02 9.53 1.21
C LYS A 164 15.85 8.32 1.64
N LYS A 165 17.00 8.56 2.25
CA LYS A 165 17.84 7.51 2.83
C LYS A 165 17.11 6.87 4.01
N THR A 166 16.21 5.93 3.72
CA THR A 166 15.47 5.17 4.73
C THR A 166 15.96 3.74 4.71
N GLU A 167 16.32 3.20 5.87
CA GLU A 167 16.66 1.78 5.98
C GLU A 167 15.44 0.91 5.57
N PRO A 168 15.66 -0.25 4.92
CA PRO A 168 14.57 -1.09 4.41
C PRO A 168 13.50 -1.43 5.45
N TYR A 169 13.91 -1.71 6.69
CA TYR A 169 12.96 -1.95 7.79
C TYR A 169 12.17 -0.71 8.18
N GLY A 170 12.80 0.47 8.14
CA GLY A 170 12.13 1.74 8.39
C GLY A 170 11.05 2.04 7.34
N THR A 171 11.27 1.66 6.09
CA THR A 171 10.29 1.82 5.01
C THR A 171 9.05 0.98 5.25
N THR A 172 9.20 -0.32 5.46
CA THR A 172 8.05 -1.24 5.64
C THR A 172 7.30 -0.97 6.95
N LEU A 173 8.02 -0.66 8.04
CA LEU A 173 7.40 -0.27 9.30
C LEU A 173 6.62 1.04 9.16
N GLY A 174 7.16 2.03 8.44
CA GLY A 174 6.47 3.29 8.16
C GLY A 174 5.15 3.09 7.41
N ILE A 175 5.12 2.16 6.44
CA ILE A 175 3.88 1.75 5.77
C ILE A 175 2.90 1.13 6.78
N GLY A 176 3.37 0.23 7.64
CA GLY A 176 2.54 -0.37 8.68
C GLY A 176 1.94 0.65 9.65
N VAL A 177 2.73 1.65 10.06
CA VAL A 177 2.28 2.72 10.96
C VAL A 177 1.19 3.58 10.33
N VAL A 178 1.32 4.02 9.08
CA VAL A 178 0.26 4.81 8.44
C VAL A 178 -1.01 3.98 8.27
N ILE A 179 -0.90 2.69 7.96
CA ILE A 179 -2.07 1.79 7.87
C ILE A 179 -2.74 1.63 9.23
N TRP A 180 -1.96 1.46 10.30
CA TRP A 180 -2.49 1.44 11.67
C TRP A 180 -3.27 2.72 11.99
N VAL A 181 -2.68 3.90 11.75
CA VAL A 181 -3.36 5.20 11.95
C VAL A 181 -4.68 5.26 11.17
N CYS A 182 -4.66 4.89 9.88
CA CYS A 182 -5.86 4.86 9.06
C CYS A 182 -6.94 3.96 9.68
N HIS A 183 -6.60 2.77 10.16
CA HIS A 183 -7.56 1.84 10.75
C HIS A 183 -8.16 2.37 12.05
N VAL A 184 -7.35 2.91 12.95
CA VAL A 184 -7.84 3.52 14.20
C VAL A 184 -8.84 4.63 13.91
N CYS A 185 -8.57 5.45 12.88
CA CYS A 185 -9.44 6.56 12.51
C CYS A 185 -10.71 6.13 11.76
N LEU A 186 -10.61 5.13 10.85
CA LEU A 186 -11.70 4.80 9.93
C LEU A 186 -12.60 3.64 10.36
N ILE A 187 -12.13 2.71 11.19
CA ILE A 187 -12.97 1.59 11.65
C ILE A 187 -14.32 2.07 12.20
N PRO A 188 -14.38 3.16 13.02
CA PRO A 188 -15.65 3.67 13.54
C PRO A 188 -16.62 4.20 12.47
N PHE A 189 -16.16 4.52 11.27
CA PHE A 189 -16.97 5.10 10.20
C PHE A 189 -17.30 4.11 9.07
N THR A 190 -16.29 3.45 8.53
CA THR A 190 -16.42 2.62 7.31
C THR A 190 -15.95 1.18 7.52
N GLY A 191 -15.38 0.87 8.67
CA GLY A 191 -14.64 -0.38 8.85
C GLY A 191 -13.22 -0.35 8.25
N CYS A 192 -12.82 0.78 7.66
CA CYS A 192 -11.53 1.04 7.03
C CYS A 192 -11.19 0.09 5.87
N GLY A 193 -11.54 0.51 4.67
CA GLY A 193 -11.12 -0.16 3.43
C GLY A 193 -9.70 0.21 3.05
N ILE A 194 -9.51 1.41 2.50
CA ILE A 194 -8.27 1.99 1.94
C ILE A 194 -7.51 1.07 0.97
N ASN A 195 -8.07 -0.07 0.70
CA ASN A 195 -7.52 -1.14 -0.13
C ASN A 195 -8.69 -1.95 -0.71
N PRO A 196 -8.95 -1.91 -2.03
CA PRO A 196 -10.04 -2.66 -2.63
C PRO A 196 -9.99 -4.16 -2.32
N THR A 197 -8.82 -4.79 -2.32
CA THR A 197 -8.68 -6.22 -1.99
C THR A 197 -9.06 -6.51 -0.53
N ARG A 198 -8.70 -5.62 0.40
CA ARG A 198 -9.04 -5.76 1.83
C ARG A 198 -10.55 -5.75 2.05
N SER A 199 -11.28 -4.99 1.26
CA SER A 199 -12.74 -4.93 1.37
C SER A 199 -13.43 -6.02 0.55
N PHE A 200 -12.91 -6.35 -0.62
CA PHE A 200 -13.54 -7.28 -1.56
C PHE A 200 -13.45 -8.74 -1.08
N GLY A 201 -12.31 -9.18 -0.54
CA GLY A 201 -12.12 -10.56 -0.10
C GLY A 201 -13.19 -11.04 0.89
N PRO A 202 -13.34 -10.39 2.05
CA PRO A 202 -14.39 -10.73 3.02
C PRO A 202 -15.81 -10.53 2.46
N ALA A 203 -16.04 -9.49 1.62
CA ALA A 203 -17.35 -9.25 1.02
C ALA A 203 -17.82 -10.40 0.13
N VAL A 204 -16.90 -10.98 -0.67
CA VAL A 204 -17.18 -12.18 -1.49
C VAL A 204 -17.55 -13.37 -0.60
N VAL A 205 -16.73 -13.65 0.41
CA VAL A 205 -16.91 -14.83 1.28
C VAL A 205 -18.19 -14.75 2.10
N MET A 206 -18.53 -13.55 2.59
CA MET A 206 -19.71 -13.31 3.44
C MET A 206 -20.94 -12.85 2.65
N ASN A 207 -20.83 -12.71 1.33
CA ASN A 207 -21.87 -12.17 0.45
C ASN A 207 -22.46 -10.85 0.96
N SER A 208 -21.59 -9.88 1.31
CA SER A 208 -21.96 -8.59 1.90
C SER A 208 -21.53 -7.43 1.01
N TRP A 209 -22.50 -6.71 0.42
CA TRP A 209 -22.27 -5.75 -0.67
C TRP A 209 -22.79 -4.33 -0.40
N GLN A 210 -23.21 -4.03 0.84
CA GLN A 210 -23.75 -2.71 1.17
C GLN A 210 -22.71 -1.62 0.89
N ASP A 211 -23.08 -0.68 0.03
CA ASP A 211 -22.25 0.45 -0.39
C ASP A 211 -20.81 0.07 -0.79
N HIS A 212 -20.61 -1.17 -1.29
CA HIS A 212 -19.29 -1.71 -1.56
C HIS A 212 -18.47 -0.89 -2.57
N TRP A 213 -19.15 -0.13 -3.43
CA TRP A 213 -18.52 0.74 -4.43
C TRP A 213 -17.58 1.78 -3.81
N ILE A 214 -17.84 2.25 -2.56
CA ILE A 214 -17.00 3.26 -1.90
C ILE A 214 -15.58 2.76 -1.67
N TYR A 215 -15.42 1.45 -1.44
CA TYR A 215 -14.13 0.79 -1.20
C TYR A 215 -13.33 0.52 -2.48
N TRP A 216 -13.89 0.86 -3.63
CA TRP A 216 -13.19 0.86 -4.91
C TRP A 216 -12.89 2.28 -5.37
N ILE A 217 -13.93 3.07 -5.56
CA ILE A 217 -13.82 4.41 -6.15
C ILE A 217 -13.07 5.35 -5.21
N GLY A 218 -13.36 5.33 -3.90
CA GLY A 218 -12.64 6.15 -2.91
C GLY A 218 -11.14 5.88 -2.91
N PRO A 219 -10.69 4.64 -2.68
CA PRO A 219 -9.28 4.29 -2.68
C PRO A 219 -8.56 4.54 -4.02
N LEU A 220 -9.17 4.19 -5.15
CA LEU A 220 -8.54 4.42 -6.46
C LEU A 220 -8.34 5.91 -6.74
N LEU A 221 -9.33 6.75 -6.46
CA LEU A 221 -9.22 8.20 -6.60
C LEU A 221 -8.24 8.81 -5.59
N GLY A 222 -8.30 8.38 -4.32
CA GLY A 222 -7.36 8.83 -3.30
C GLY A 222 -5.91 8.51 -3.66
N GLY A 223 -5.65 7.29 -4.14
CA GLY A 223 -4.34 6.87 -4.63
C GLY A 223 -3.87 7.65 -5.85
N ALA A 224 -4.76 7.88 -6.83
CA ALA A 224 -4.45 8.69 -8.01
C ALA A 224 -4.08 10.13 -7.66
N LEU A 225 -4.87 10.77 -6.80
CA LEU A 225 -4.59 12.13 -6.32
C LEU A 225 -3.27 12.19 -5.57
N ALA A 226 -2.98 11.23 -4.69
CA ALA A 226 -1.71 11.17 -3.97
C ALA A 226 -0.52 11.06 -4.92
N ALA A 227 -0.61 10.21 -5.95
CA ALA A 227 0.41 10.06 -6.98
C ALA A 227 0.65 11.37 -7.74
N ILE A 228 -0.43 12.04 -8.16
CA ILE A 228 -0.35 13.32 -8.87
C ILE A 228 0.30 14.38 -7.98
N PHE A 229 -0.22 14.55 -6.75
CA PHE A 229 0.30 15.57 -5.83
C PHE A 229 1.76 15.31 -5.46
N TYR A 230 2.13 14.06 -5.18
CA TYR A 230 3.50 13.74 -4.83
C TYR A 230 4.46 14.02 -5.98
N ASN A 231 4.19 13.49 -7.17
CA ASN A 231 5.08 13.64 -8.30
C ASN A 231 5.16 15.09 -8.82
N PHE A 232 4.11 15.88 -8.69
CA PHE A 232 4.08 17.24 -9.21
C PHE A 232 4.61 18.29 -8.22
N LEU A 233 4.34 18.12 -6.90
CA LEU A 233 4.65 19.15 -5.91
C LEU A 233 5.80 18.79 -4.97
N PHE A 234 6.03 17.50 -4.73
CA PHE A 234 6.96 17.04 -3.68
C PHE A 234 8.12 16.19 -4.19
N TYR A 235 8.08 15.77 -5.45
CA TYR A 235 9.22 15.09 -6.05
C TYR A 235 10.34 16.11 -6.30
N VAL A 236 11.47 15.92 -5.64
CA VAL A 236 12.66 16.78 -5.80
C VAL A 236 13.55 16.14 -6.87
N GLU A 237 13.86 16.83 -7.96
CA GLU A 237 14.85 16.36 -8.93
C GLU A 237 16.27 16.34 -8.33
N GLU A 238 17.12 15.40 -8.73
CA GLU A 238 18.53 15.49 -8.37
C GLU A 238 19.13 16.72 -9.02
N GLU A 239 19.67 17.63 -8.21
CA GLU A 239 20.59 18.63 -8.73
C GLU A 239 21.80 17.86 -9.27
N THR A 240 21.92 17.79 -10.59
CA THR A 240 23.15 17.33 -11.21
C THR A 240 24.26 18.23 -10.70
N PRO A 241 25.29 17.70 -10.02
CA PRO A 241 26.38 18.54 -9.55
C PRO A 241 26.94 19.27 -10.76
N VAL A 242 26.83 20.60 -10.76
CA VAL A 242 27.37 21.44 -11.82
C VAL A 242 28.89 21.22 -11.78
N LYS A 243 29.41 20.40 -12.69
CA LYS A 243 30.85 20.29 -12.91
C LYS A 243 31.31 21.61 -13.53
N TYR A 244 31.82 22.51 -12.70
CA TYR A 244 32.51 23.68 -13.20
C TYR A 244 33.79 23.20 -13.89
N VAL A 245 33.75 23.13 -15.22
CA VAL A 245 34.95 23.02 -16.01
C VAL A 245 35.56 24.43 -16.04
N VAL A 246 36.53 24.67 -15.18
CA VAL A 246 37.37 25.88 -15.29
C VAL A 246 38.17 25.74 -16.60
N LYS A 247 37.64 26.37 -17.66
CA LYS A 247 38.43 26.62 -18.87
C LYS A 247 39.43 27.70 -18.51
N ASP A 248 40.71 27.41 -18.74
CA ASP A 248 41.85 28.32 -18.66
C ASP A 248 42.61 28.34 -17.33
N ALA A 249 43.40 27.29 -17.11
CA ALA A 249 44.71 27.44 -16.49
C ALA A 249 45.72 26.76 -17.41
N PRO A 250 46.60 27.49 -18.10
CA PRO A 250 47.74 26.88 -18.78
C PRO A 250 48.73 26.40 -17.71
N ASN A 251 48.96 25.08 -17.69
CA ASN A 251 50.02 24.40 -16.94
C ASN A 251 49.93 24.43 -15.39
N ALA A 252 49.16 23.52 -14.82
CA ALA A 252 49.52 22.95 -13.53
C ALA A 252 49.46 21.43 -13.61
N ALA A 253 50.58 20.83 -13.42
CA ALA A 253 50.81 19.37 -13.39
C ALA A 253 49.85 18.72 -12.38
N ALA A 254 49.44 17.50 -12.71
CA ALA A 254 48.64 16.60 -11.93
C ALA A 254 48.93 16.67 -10.43
N GLN A 255 47.89 17.07 -9.67
CA GLN A 255 47.74 16.72 -8.27
C GLN A 255 46.34 16.14 -8.09
N ASP A 256 46.27 14.84 -8.09
CA ASP A 256 45.14 14.07 -7.58
C ASP A 256 44.98 14.43 -6.10
N GLY A 257 43.93 15.21 -5.81
CA GLY A 257 43.54 15.57 -4.48
C GLY A 257 42.01 15.53 -4.37
N VAL A 258 41.45 14.35 -4.16
CA VAL A 258 40.07 14.21 -3.72
C VAL A 258 39.97 14.77 -2.31
N LYS A 259 39.46 16.01 -2.17
CA LYS A 259 38.96 16.50 -0.91
C LYS A 259 37.46 16.20 -0.87
N THR A 260 37.11 15.22 -0.07
CA THR A 260 35.75 15.05 0.43
C THR A 260 35.52 16.09 1.51
N ASP A 261 34.71 17.11 1.22
CA ASP A 261 34.17 17.97 2.26
C ASP A 261 33.07 17.20 3.03
N GLU A 262 33.50 16.57 4.12
CA GLU A 262 32.61 16.27 5.24
C GLU A 262 32.40 17.56 6.03
N ASN A 263 31.25 18.23 5.79
CA ASN A 263 30.59 19.12 6.73
C ASN A 263 29.40 19.79 6.03
N ASN A 264 28.21 19.20 6.23
CA ASN A 264 27.02 20.00 6.59
C ASN A 264 25.94 19.04 7.13
N VAL A 265 25.59 19.36 8.33
CA VAL A 265 24.56 18.84 9.24
C VAL A 265 23.20 18.60 8.59
#